data_c1eac8e76c17f1a5b973413a4f6ed78a
#
_entry.id   c1eac8e76c17f1a5b973413a4f6ed78a
#
_cell.length_a   1.000
_cell.length_b   1.000
_cell.length_c   1.000
_cell.angle_alpha   90.00
_cell.angle_beta   90.00
_cell.angle_gamma   90.00
#
_symmetry.space_group_name_H-M   'P 1'
#
loop_
_entity.id
_entity.type
_entity.pdbx_description
1 polymer ?
#
loop_
_entity_poly.entity_id
_entity_poly.type
_entity_poly.pdbx_seq_one_letter_code
_entity_poly.pdbx_strand_id
1 'polypeptide(L)'
;MTQASGARSPRVHDLDGRHLFLTGGTGAVGRTLLDYLDRCDAAHGGLRVTVLTRDAKTFADRHPAQAQRPWLELIEGSLATLPRLPVGTTDVIHAAADTHLGTGHAAWIDQIVGGTQALLDAAVQARAGRFLLVSSGAVYGPQPASIATLNEDYRGAPDPLLPGSTYGQAKRVAEQLCTIACHEHGLATVIARLFAFGSVHMPRDDRYALGSFVRDALADGDRPIEVAGDGLAVRSYLGGNDMAHALVTALTAGRPGAAYNVGSDEPVTIRALAERVRDRLSPQRDVVVRGAAGNGQRSRYVPDVDHIVALGAVSQTDLDSVIDEVAGVTT
;
A
#
# COMPACT_ATOMS: atom_id res chain seq x y z
N MET A 1 16.68 37.74 -3.00
CA MET A 1 17.27 36.67 -3.79
C MET A 1 16.47 35.39 -3.46
N THR A 2 15.49 35.12 -4.28
CA THR A 2 14.59 33.96 -4.17
C THR A 2 15.34 32.74 -4.73
N GLN A 3 15.66 31.79 -3.87
CA GLN A 3 16.20 30.49 -4.32
C GLN A 3 15.08 29.76 -5.07
N ALA A 4 15.30 29.55 -6.36
CA ALA A 4 14.48 28.67 -7.16
C ALA A 4 14.50 27.26 -6.52
N SER A 5 13.33 26.77 -6.14
CA SER A 5 13.09 25.38 -5.79
C SER A 5 13.44 24.54 -7.03
N GLY A 6 14.64 24.01 -7.07
CA GLY A 6 15.04 23.04 -8.10
C GLY A 6 14.17 21.79 -7.93
N ALA A 7 13.32 21.51 -8.91
CA ALA A 7 12.61 20.26 -9.00
C ALA A 7 13.64 19.11 -8.91
N ARG A 8 13.62 18.35 -7.79
CA ARG A 8 14.46 17.17 -7.65
C ARG A 8 13.99 16.14 -8.67
N SER A 9 14.89 15.64 -9.49
CA SER A 9 14.60 14.54 -10.41
C SER A 9 13.93 13.39 -9.64
N PRO A 10 12.86 12.78 -10.19
CA PRO A 10 12.20 11.67 -9.54
C PRO A 10 13.21 10.56 -9.29
N ARG A 11 13.32 10.09 -8.03
CA ARG A 11 14.16 8.93 -7.68
C ARG A 11 13.55 7.69 -8.29
N VAL A 12 14.32 7.00 -9.12
CA VAL A 12 13.94 5.72 -9.72
C VAL A 12 15.01 4.68 -9.40
N HIS A 13 14.61 3.41 -9.36
CA HIS A 13 15.53 2.29 -9.14
C HIS A 13 16.04 1.78 -10.49
N ASP A 14 17.30 1.35 -10.49
CA ASP A 14 17.83 0.54 -11.58
C ASP A 14 17.34 -0.91 -11.39
N LEU A 15 16.48 -1.36 -12.31
CA LEU A 15 15.87 -2.67 -12.33
C LEU A 15 16.22 -3.46 -13.59
N ASP A 16 17.31 -3.07 -14.29
CA ASP A 16 17.79 -3.77 -15.48
C ASP A 16 18.00 -5.26 -15.20
N GLY A 17 17.58 -6.10 -16.13
CA GLY A 17 17.66 -7.55 -16.04
C GLY A 17 16.74 -8.19 -15.00
N ARG A 18 15.94 -7.44 -14.25
CA ARG A 18 14.99 -8.02 -13.28
C ARG A 18 13.72 -8.47 -13.97
N HIS A 19 13.22 -9.62 -13.49
CA HIS A 19 11.89 -10.13 -13.83
C HIS A 19 11.05 -10.21 -12.56
N LEU A 20 10.16 -9.26 -12.36
CA LEU A 20 9.27 -9.17 -11.20
C LEU A 20 7.99 -10.00 -11.46
N PHE A 21 7.62 -10.85 -10.51
CA PHE A 21 6.29 -11.45 -10.46
C PHE A 21 5.44 -10.69 -9.44
N LEU A 22 4.35 -10.07 -9.89
CA LEU A 22 3.50 -9.21 -9.07
C LEU A 22 2.11 -9.79 -8.90
N THR A 23 1.68 -10.03 -7.67
CA THR A 23 0.28 -10.30 -7.34
C THR A 23 -0.40 -9.04 -6.83
N GLY A 24 -1.69 -8.88 -7.10
CA GLY A 24 -2.43 -7.67 -6.72
C GLY A 24 -2.13 -6.46 -7.60
N GLY A 25 -1.49 -6.67 -8.77
CA GLY A 25 -1.12 -5.62 -9.72
C GLY A 25 -2.29 -4.80 -10.26
N THR A 26 -3.50 -5.33 -10.19
CA THR A 26 -4.74 -4.65 -10.66
C THR A 26 -5.43 -3.80 -9.57
N GLY A 27 -4.99 -3.88 -8.31
CA GLY A 27 -5.49 -3.07 -7.20
C GLY A 27 -4.79 -1.71 -7.08
N ALA A 28 -5.21 -0.87 -6.13
CA ALA A 28 -4.64 0.48 -5.95
C ALA A 28 -3.12 0.46 -5.72
N VAL A 29 -2.61 -0.37 -4.81
CA VAL A 29 -1.16 -0.52 -4.56
C VAL A 29 -0.44 -0.99 -5.81
N GLY A 30 -0.94 -2.05 -6.46
CA GLY A 30 -0.29 -2.64 -7.63
C GLY A 30 -0.27 -1.70 -8.83
N ARG A 31 -1.37 -1.00 -9.12
CA ARG A 31 -1.41 -0.02 -10.21
C ARG A 31 -0.46 1.16 -9.97
N THR A 32 -0.37 1.63 -8.73
CA THR A 32 0.60 2.67 -8.36
C THR A 32 2.05 2.17 -8.52
N LEU A 33 2.31 0.91 -8.15
CA LEU A 33 3.60 0.25 -8.42
C LEU A 33 3.88 0.17 -9.93
N LEU A 34 2.91 -0.23 -10.75
CA LEU A 34 3.09 -0.29 -12.21
C LEU A 34 3.45 1.07 -12.79
N ASP A 35 2.83 2.18 -12.33
CA ASP A 35 3.18 3.53 -12.78
C ASP A 35 4.58 3.95 -12.32
N TYR A 36 5.00 3.54 -11.14
CA TYR A 36 6.36 3.76 -10.66
C TYR A 36 7.39 2.94 -11.47
N LEU A 37 7.12 1.67 -11.74
CA LEU A 37 7.98 0.78 -12.51
C LEU A 37 8.14 1.24 -13.96
N ASP A 38 7.11 1.88 -14.54
CA ASP A 38 7.19 2.50 -15.86
C ASP A 38 8.29 3.59 -15.93
N ARG A 39 8.37 4.40 -14.88
CA ARG A 39 9.45 5.41 -14.79
C ARG A 39 10.84 4.78 -14.58
N CYS A 40 10.93 3.66 -13.86
CA CYS A 40 12.18 2.93 -13.72
C CYS A 40 12.63 2.35 -15.05
N ASP A 41 11.72 1.72 -15.80
CA ASP A 41 12.03 1.17 -17.13
C ASP A 41 12.39 2.28 -18.13
N ALA A 42 11.66 3.39 -18.13
CA ALA A 42 11.96 4.55 -18.98
C ALA A 42 13.34 5.16 -18.70
N ALA A 43 13.84 5.05 -17.46
CA ALA A 43 15.15 5.59 -17.06
C ALA A 43 16.32 4.64 -17.38
N HIS A 44 16.11 3.32 -17.24
CA HIS A 44 17.17 2.33 -17.27
C HIS A 44 16.95 1.22 -18.31
N GLY A 45 15.68 0.87 -18.59
CA GLY A 45 15.31 -0.24 -19.49
C GLY A 45 15.46 -1.62 -18.85
N GLY A 46 15.21 -2.68 -19.64
CA GLY A 46 15.51 -4.05 -19.30
C GLY A 46 14.62 -4.72 -18.25
N LEU A 47 13.61 -4.02 -17.71
CA LEU A 47 12.65 -4.55 -16.75
C LEU A 47 11.67 -5.51 -17.43
N ARG A 48 11.28 -6.58 -16.73
CA ARG A 48 10.13 -7.42 -17.06
C ARG A 48 9.23 -7.56 -15.85
N VAL A 49 7.92 -7.46 -16.04
CA VAL A 49 6.93 -7.65 -14.97
C VAL A 49 5.84 -8.60 -15.46
N THR A 50 5.60 -9.66 -14.71
CA THR A 50 4.44 -10.53 -14.92
C THR A 50 3.44 -10.29 -13.80
N VAL A 51 2.22 -9.87 -14.14
CA VAL A 51 1.13 -9.63 -13.19
C VAL A 51 0.16 -10.79 -13.20
N LEU A 52 -0.06 -11.40 -12.04
CA LEU A 52 -1.14 -12.36 -11.83
C LEU A 52 -2.47 -11.63 -11.68
N THR A 53 -3.43 -11.94 -12.53
CA THR A 53 -4.79 -11.37 -12.49
C THR A 53 -5.83 -12.44 -12.73
N ARG A 54 -7.02 -12.27 -12.14
CA ARG A 54 -8.17 -13.17 -12.36
C ARG A 54 -8.85 -12.94 -13.72
N ASP A 55 -8.65 -11.77 -14.31
CA ASP A 55 -9.27 -11.36 -15.56
C ASP A 55 -8.37 -10.34 -16.28
N ALA A 56 -7.51 -10.85 -17.15
CA ALA A 56 -6.55 -10.04 -17.90
C ALA A 56 -7.28 -9.14 -18.92
N LYS A 57 -8.35 -9.66 -19.52
CA LYS A 57 -9.12 -8.92 -20.52
C LYS A 57 -9.79 -7.69 -19.91
N THR A 58 -10.49 -7.85 -18.78
CA THR A 58 -11.15 -6.72 -18.10
C THR A 58 -10.14 -5.68 -17.66
N PHE A 59 -8.95 -6.08 -17.19
CA PHE A 59 -7.90 -5.14 -16.84
C PHE A 59 -7.39 -4.37 -18.06
N ALA A 60 -7.11 -5.06 -19.16
CA ALA A 60 -6.64 -4.44 -20.40
C ALA A 60 -7.66 -3.47 -21.00
N ASP A 61 -8.95 -3.84 -20.99
CA ASP A 61 -10.03 -2.99 -21.48
C ASP A 61 -10.22 -1.71 -20.66
N ARG A 62 -10.07 -1.81 -19.32
CA ARG A 62 -10.24 -0.67 -18.40
C ARG A 62 -9.01 0.22 -18.27
N HIS A 63 -7.83 -0.36 -18.46
CA HIS A 63 -6.54 0.31 -18.22
C HIS A 63 -5.55 0.06 -19.35
N PRO A 64 -5.92 0.40 -20.62
CA PRO A 64 -5.13 0.05 -21.80
C PRO A 64 -3.71 0.65 -21.73
N ALA A 65 -3.55 1.86 -21.24
CA ALA A 65 -2.24 2.50 -21.10
C ALA A 65 -1.28 1.73 -20.18
N GLN A 66 -1.79 1.08 -19.11
CA GLN A 66 -0.98 0.23 -18.25
C GLN A 66 -0.74 -1.15 -18.87
N ALA A 67 -1.79 -1.76 -19.46
CA ALA A 67 -1.72 -3.12 -20.01
C ALA A 67 -0.84 -3.24 -21.27
N GLN A 68 -0.66 -2.15 -22.03
CA GLN A 68 0.11 -2.13 -23.27
C GLN A 68 1.60 -1.81 -23.08
N ARG A 69 2.09 -1.69 -21.85
CA ARG A 69 3.51 -1.46 -21.58
C ARG A 69 4.34 -2.65 -22.06
N PRO A 70 5.41 -2.42 -22.83
CA PRO A 70 6.16 -3.50 -23.51
C PRO A 70 6.86 -4.46 -22.54
N TRP A 71 7.13 -4.01 -21.32
CA TRP A 71 7.77 -4.79 -20.26
C TRP A 71 6.77 -5.55 -19.36
N LEU A 72 5.45 -5.36 -19.57
CA LEU A 72 4.37 -5.95 -18.75
C LEU A 72 3.71 -7.12 -19.47
N GLU A 73 3.61 -8.23 -18.77
CA GLU A 73 2.81 -9.41 -19.16
C GLU A 73 1.70 -9.66 -18.13
N LEU A 74 0.51 -9.96 -18.60
CA LEU A 74 -0.61 -10.37 -17.77
C LEU A 74 -0.81 -11.88 -17.89
N ILE A 75 -0.85 -12.60 -16.77
CA ILE A 75 -1.20 -14.02 -16.77
C ILE A 75 -2.47 -14.24 -15.93
N GLU A 76 -3.36 -15.07 -16.46
CA GLU A 76 -4.60 -15.39 -15.77
C GLU A 76 -4.39 -16.47 -14.72
N GLY A 77 -5.00 -16.25 -13.55
CA GLY A 77 -4.96 -17.14 -12.41
C GLY A 77 -5.33 -16.45 -11.10
N SER A 78 -5.25 -17.20 -10.05
CA SER A 78 -5.49 -16.71 -8.69
C SER A 78 -4.47 -17.33 -7.72
N LEU A 79 -4.41 -16.84 -6.48
CA LEU A 79 -3.57 -17.48 -5.46
C LEU A 79 -4.02 -18.90 -5.10
N ALA A 80 -5.30 -19.23 -5.30
CA ALA A 80 -5.84 -20.58 -5.12
C ALA A 80 -5.53 -21.52 -6.29
N THR A 81 -5.32 -20.97 -7.49
CA THR A 81 -4.98 -21.68 -8.73
C THR A 81 -3.74 -21.06 -9.34
N LEU A 82 -2.67 -20.97 -8.53
CA LEU A 82 -1.45 -20.27 -8.92
C LEU A 82 -0.74 -21.03 -10.05
N PRO A 83 -0.52 -20.41 -11.22
CA PRO A 83 0.32 -21.00 -12.25
C PRO A 83 1.79 -21.05 -11.81
N ARG A 84 2.60 -21.84 -12.49
CA ARG A 84 4.05 -21.79 -12.27
C ARG A 84 4.55 -20.38 -12.58
N LEU A 85 5.46 -19.90 -11.75
CA LEU A 85 6.11 -18.63 -12.04
C LEU A 85 6.92 -18.73 -13.34
N PRO A 86 6.94 -17.66 -14.16
CA PRO A 86 7.74 -17.64 -15.38
C PRO A 86 9.21 -17.94 -15.13
N VAL A 87 9.83 -18.61 -16.10
CA VAL A 87 11.28 -18.91 -16.04
C VAL A 87 12.05 -17.59 -16.00
N GLY A 88 13.03 -17.51 -15.09
CA GLY A 88 13.85 -16.32 -14.92
C GLY A 88 13.21 -15.26 -14.01
N THR A 89 12.11 -15.55 -13.31
CA THR A 89 11.61 -14.69 -12.24
C THR A 89 12.71 -14.47 -11.19
N THR A 90 13.14 -13.23 -11.04
CA THR A 90 14.19 -12.83 -10.09
C THR A 90 13.62 -12.43 -8.74
N ASP A 91 12.46 -11.76 -8.75
CA ASP A 91 11.86 -11.18 -7.56
C ASP A 91 10.33 -11.35 -7.58
N VAL A 92 9.75 -11.47 -6.39
CA VAL A 92 8.30 -11.57 -6.21
C VAL A 92 7.81 -10.42 -5.33
N ILE A 93 6.74 -9.75 -5.76
CA ILE A 93 6.01 -8.76 -4.94
C ILE A 93 4.60 -9.29 -4.68
N HIS A 94 4.31 -9.57 -3.42
CA HIS A 94 3.00 -10.03 -2.99
C HIS A 94 2.18 -8.88 -2.42
N ALA A 95 1.44 -8.16 -3.30
CA ALA A 95 0.55 -7.06 -2.92
C ALA A 95 -0.95 -7.44 -3.00
N ALA A 96 -1.26 -8.71 -3.32
CA ALA A 96 -2.63 -9.18 -3.33
C ALA A 96 -3.16 -9.32 -1.89
N ALA A 97 -4.16 -8.53 -1.56
CA ALA A 97 -5.02 -8.70 -0.40
C ALA A 97 -6.37 -8.09 -0.75
N ASP A 98 -7.43 -8.86 -0.62
CA ASP A 98 -8.77 -8.29 -0.68
C ASP A 98 -9.02 -7.61 0.68
N THR A 99 -9.32 -6.33 0.67
CA THR A 99 -9.69 -5.59 1.87
C THR A 99 -11.21 -5.55 2.08
N HIS A 100 -11.96 -6.33 1.29
CA HIS A 100 -13.40 -6.40 1.33
C HIS A 100 -13.92 -7.63 2.08
N LEU A 101 -14.75 -7.41 3.08
CA LEU A 101 -15.46 -8.45 3.85
C LEU A 101 -16.59 -9.16 3.07
N GLY A 102 -16.69 -9.00 1.75
CA GLY A 102 -17.78 -9.62 0.97
C GLY A 102 -17.83 -11.13 1.02
N THR A 103 -16.73 -11.79 1.38
CA THR A 103 -16.61 -13.26 1.45
C THR A 103 -16.62 -13.83 2.87
N GLY A 104 -16.66 -12.99 3.91
CA GLY A 104 -16.60 -13.39 5.32
C GLY A 104 -15.17 -13.58 5.86
N HIS A 105 -15.06 -13.63 7.20
CA HIS A 105 -13.77 -13.62 7.90
C HIS A 105 -12.92 -14.88 7.64
N ALA A 106 -13.53 -16.08 7.58
CA ALA A 106 -12.80 -17.32 7.34
C ALA A 106 -12.15 -17.34 5.93
N ALA A 107 -12.92 -16.95 4.90
CA ALA A 107 -12.41 -16.87 3.54
C ALA A 107 -11.27 -15.84 3.41
N TRP A 108 -11.27 -14.82 4.24
CA TRP A 108 -10.19 -13.84 4.29
C TRP A 108 -8.89 -14.43 4.83
N ILE A 109 -8.96 -15.27 5.87
CA ILE A 109 -7.82 -16.02 6.40
C ILE A 109 -7.27 -16.93 5.30
N ASP A 110 -8.12 -17.74 4.68
CA ASP A 110 -7.72 -18.68 3.63
C ASP A 110 -7.02 -17.95 2.45
N GLN A 111 -7.57 -16.84 2.03
CA GLN A 111 -7.01 -16.05 0.94
C GLN A 111 -5.64 -15.44 1.29
N ILE A 112 -5.50 -14.84 2.46
CA ILE A 112 -4.24 -14.18 2.86
C ILE A 112 -3.18 -15.21 3.23
N VAL A 113 -3.52 -16.16 4.10
CA VAL A 113 -2.55 -17.13 4.62
C VAL A 113 -2.24 -18.19 3.56
N GLY A 114 -3.27 -18.86 3.02
CA GLY A 114 -3.09 -19.89 1.99
C GLY A 114 -2.48 -19.33 0.72
N GLY A 115 -2.93 -18.13 0.30
CA GLY A 115 -2.37 -17.45 -0.87
C GLY A 115 -0.89 -17.06 -0.69
N THR A 116 -0.50 -16.60 0.50
CA THR A 116 0.91 -16.30 0.81
C THR A 116 1.75 -17.56 0.80
N GLN A 117 1.27 -18.65 1.43
CA GLN A 117 1.99 -19.93 1.44
C GLN A 117 2.22 -20.45 0.01
N ALA A 118 1.16 -20.52 -0.80
CA ALA A 118 1.26 -20.98 -2.18
C ALA A 118 2.27 -20.17 -3.02
N LEU A 119 2.28 -18.84 -2.83
CA LEU A 119 3.19 -17.98 -3.56
C LEU A 119 4.64 -18.09 -3.07
N LEU A 120 4.88 -18.30 -1.77
CA LEU A 120 6.21 -18.57 -1.22
C LEU A 120 6.77 -19.90 -1.76
N ASP A 121 5.95 -20.96 -1.79
CA ASP A 121 6.33 -22.26 -2.35
C ASP A 121 6.70 -22.14 -3.84
N ALA A 122 5.90 -21.38 -4.60
CA ALA A 122 6.18 -21.13 -6.01
C ALA A 122 7.47 -20.32 -6.22
N ALA A 123 7.73 -19.32 -5.36
CA ALA A 123 8.95 -18.51 -5.41
C ALA A 123 10.20 -19.36 -5.10
N VAL A 124 10.12 -20.24 -4.10
CA VAL A 124 11.21 -21.21 -3.78
C VAL A 124 11.46 -22.14 -4.95
N GLN A 125 10.40 -22.73 -5.55
CA GLN A 125 10.50 -23.61 -6.72
C GLN A 125 11.11 -22.91 -7.94
N ALA A 126 10.75 -21.64 -8.17
CA ALA A 126 11.29 -20.82 -9.24
C ALA A 126 12.73 -20.33 -8.96
N ARG A 127 13.24 -20.55 -7.75
CA ARG A 127 14.53 -20.02 -7.27
C ARG A 127 14.59 -18.49 -7.36
N ALA A 128 13.47 -17.82 -7.04
CA ALA A 128 13.46 -16.37 -6.95
C ALA A 128 14.48 -15.88 -5.91
N GLY A 129 15.18 -14.81 -6.21
CA GLY A 129 16.19 -14.26 -5.30
C GLY A 129 15.58 -13.54 -4.12
N ARG A 130 14.49 -12.78 -4.34
CA ARG A 130 13.84 -11.96 -3.31
C ARG A 130 12.33 -12.05 -3.35
N PHE A 131 11.73 -11.84 -2.19
CA PHE A 131 10.27 -11.83 -2.02
C PHE A 131 9.87 -10.67 -1.11
N LEU A 132 9.03 -9.75 -1.60
CA LEU A 132 8.44 -8.67 -0.82
C LEU A 132 6.99 -9.01 -0.48
N LEU A 133 6.68 -9.12 0.81
CA LEU A 133 5.30 -9.14 1.29
C LEU A 133 4.83 -7.71 1.57
N VAL A 134 3.79 -7.24 0.87
CA VAL A 134 3.06 -6.05 1.28
C VAL A 134 2.10 -6.45 2.40
N SER A 135 2.56 -6.27 3.63
CA SER A 135 1.82 -6.47 4.87
C SER A 135 1.03 -5.21 5.22
N SER A 136 0.70 -5.02 6.47
CA SER A 136 -0.09 -3.87 6.94
C SER A 136 0.31 -3.50 8.37
N GLY A 137 0.26 -2.23 8.72
CA GLY A 137 0.36 -1.80 10.11
C GLY A 137 -0.75 -2.36 11.01
N ALA A 138 -1.82 -2.95 10.44
CA ALA A 138 -2.85 -3.67 11.21
C ALA A 138 -2.29 -4.85 12.04
N VAL A 139 -1.10 -5.34 11.71
CA VAL A 139 -0.40 -6.39 12.49
C VAL A 139 -0.05 -5.96 13.91
N TYR A 140 0.07 -4.66 14.15
CA TYR A 140 0.38 -4.11 15.48
C TYR A 140 -0.82 -4.10 16.43
N GLY A 141 -2.05 -4.23 15.91
CA GLY A 141 -3.25 -3.98 16.70
C GLY A 141 -3.45 -2.51 17.05
N PRO A 142 -4.24 -2.20 18.09
CA PRO A 142 -4.47 -0.82 18.52
C PRO A 142 -3.17 -0.17 19.02
N GLN A 143 -2.87 1.03 18.52
CA GLN A 143 -1.75 1.83 19.00
C GLN A 143 -2.07 2.42 20.37
N PRO A 144 -1.26 2.17 21.42
CA PRO A 144 -1.45 2.77 22.73
C PRO A 144 -1.32 4.30 22.68
N ALA A 145 -2.11 5.00 23.50
CA ALA A 145 -2.08 6.47 23.55
C ALA A 145 -0.71 7.04 24.00
N SER A 146 0.07 6.25 24.73
CA SER A 146 1.43 6.61 25.18
C SER A 146 2.49 6.49 24.08
N ILE A 147 2.18 5.87 22.95
CA ILE A 147 3.11 5.67 21.82
C ILE A 147 2.75 6.65 20.71
N ALA A 148 3.66 7.56 20.37
CA ALA A 148 3.44 8.56 19.33
C ALA A 148 3.45 7.96 17.93
N THR A 149 4.42 7.07 17.65
CA THR A 149 4.60 6.36 16.37
C THR A 149 4.93 4.90 16.64
N LEU A 150 4.43 3.99 15.79
CA LEU A 150 4.69 2.56 15.89
C LEU A 150 5.97 2.22 15.14
N ASN A 151 7.00 1.75 15.83
CA ASN A 151 8.21 1.20 15.21
C ASN A 151 8.09 -0.32 15.01
N GLU A 152 9.01 -0.90 14.24
CA GLU A 152 8.98 -2.32 13.90
C GLU A 152 9.26 -3.24 15.09
N ASP A 153 9.86 -2.73 16.16
CA ASP A 153 10.13 -3.48 17.39
C ASP A 153 8.93 -3.57 18.34
N TYR A 154 7.88 -2.78 18.09
CA TYR A 154 6.66 -2.85 18.91
C TYR A 154 5.98 -4.21 18.77
N ARG A 155 5.80 -4.91 19.91
CA ARG A 155 5.29 -6.29 20.00
C ARG A 155 3.78 -6.38 20.21
N GLY A 156 3.01 -5.33 19.93
CA GLY A 156 1.56 -5.37 19.98
C GLY A 156 0.93 -6.38 19.02
N ALA A 157 -0.35 -6.67 19.23
CA ALA A 157 -1.12 -7.56 18.39
C ALA A 157 -2.61 -7.16 18.36
N PRO A 158 -3.34 -7.46 17.28
CA PRO A 158 -4.79 -7.41 17.28
C PRO A 158 -5.37 -8.42 18.29
N ASP A 159 -6.54 -8.14 18.87
CA ASP A 159 -7.21 -9.08 19.78
C ASP A 159 -7.82 -10.24 18.97
N PRO A 160 -7.41 -11.51 19.19
CA PRO A 160 -7.93 -12.64 18.43
C PRO A 160 -9.39 -12.97 18.72
N LEU A 161 -9.97 -12.44 19.80
CA LEU A 161 -11.37 -12.66 20.15
C LEU A 161 -12.32 -11.69 19.42
N LEU A 162 -11.80 -10.72 18.69
CA LEU A 162 -12.59 -9.76 17.93
C LEU A 162 -12.60 -10.13 16.43
N PRO A 163 -13.75 -10.42 15.82
CA PRO A 163 -13.83 -10.71 14.37
C PRO A 163 -13.21 -9.60 13.51
N GLY A 164 -13.34 -8.33 13.90
CA GLY A 164 -12.73 -7.20 13.20
C GLY A 164 -11.19 -7.22 13.14
N SER A 165 -10.52 -8.06 13.92
CA SER A 165 -9.06 -8.23 13.92
C SER A 165 -8.56 -9.23 12.86
N THR A 166 -9.46 -9.95 12.19
CA THR A 166 -9.12 -11.05 11.26
C THR A 166 -8.06 -10.67 10.25
N TYR A 167 -8.18 -9.49 9.62
CA TYR A 167 -7.19 -9.01 8.64
C TYR A 167 -5.79 -8.88 9.25
N GLY A 168 -5.69 -8.21 10.39
CA GLY A 168 -4.41 -8.04 11.09
C GLY A 168 -3.79 -9.38 11.51
N GLN A 169 -4.61 -10.32 12.01
CA GLN A 169 -4.17 -11.67 12.38
C GLN A 169 -3.67 -12.45 11.16
N ALA A 170 -4.42 -12.45 10.05
CA ALA A 170 -4.02 -13.14 8.83
C ALA A 170 -2.69 -12.58 8.27
N LYS A 171 -2.51 -11.24 8.29
CA LYS A 171 -1.24 -10.61 7.90
C LYS A 171 -0.09 -11.00 8.83
N ARG A 172 -0.32 -11.14 10.15
CA ARG A 172 0.71 -11.64 11.08
C ARG A 172 1.17 -13.05 10.72
N VAL A 173 0.23 -13.95 10.38
CA VAL A 173 0.57 -15.31 9.93
C VAL A 173 1.33 -15.26 8.60
N ALA A 174 0.94 -14.40 7.67
CA ALA A 174 1.67 -14.22 6.40
C ALA A 174 3.11 -13.72 6.64
N GLU A 175 3.35 -12.81 7.59
CA GLU A 175 4.70 -12.39 7.99
C GLU A 175 5.50 -13.57 8.58
N GLN A 176 4.85 -14.41 9.40
CA GLN A 176 5.50 -15.61 9.95
C GLN A 176 5.89 -16.60 8.86
N LEU A 177 5.05 -16.83 7.85
CA LEU A 177 5.37 -17.66 6.69
C LEU A 177 6.58 -17.13 5.91
N CYS A 178 6.68 -15.82 5.71
CA CYS A 178 7.85 -15.19 5.11
C CYS A 178 9.12 -15.44 5.94
N THR A 179 9.03 -15.34 7.27
CA THR A 179 10.15 -15.61 8.18
C THR A 179 10.61 -17.08 8.07
N ILE A 180 9.66 -18.03 8.03
CA ILE A 180 9.95 -19.46 7.83
C ILE A 180 10.63 -19.68 6.50
N ALA A 181 10.09 -19.15 5.39
CA ALA A 181 10.68 -19.31 4.06
C ALA A 181 12.11 -18.74 3.97
N CYS A 182 12.36 -17.61 4.64
CA CYS A 182 13.70 -17.05 4.74
C CYS A 182 14.68 -17.99 5.46
N HIS A 183 14.24 -18.53 6.59
CA HIS A 183 15.10 -19.35 7.46
C HIS A 183 15.34 -20.78 6.88
N GLU A 184 14.27 -21.41 6.38
CA GLU A 184 14.34 -22.83 5.97
C GLU A 184 14.75 -23.02 4.51
N HIS A 185 14.41 -22.06 3.63
CA HIS A 185 14.65 -22.16 2.19
C HIS A 185 15.64 -21.13 1.65
N GLY A 186 16.14 -20.21 2.49
CA GLY A 186 17.09 -19.18 2.07
C GLY A 186 16.49 -18.13 1.10
N LEU A 187 15.14 -18.09 0.95
CA LEU A 187 14.49 -17.05 0.16
C LEU A 187 14.62 -15.71 0.87
N ALA A 188 15.23 -14.72 0.23
CA ALA A 188 15.40 -13.39 0.83
C ALA A 188 14.07 -12.64 0.94
N THR A 189 13.25 -13.00 1.94
CA THR A 189 11.96 -12.35 2.18
C THR A 189 12.14 -11.03 2.91
N VAL A 190 11.37 -10.01 2.50
CA VAL A 190 11.28 -8.70 3.15
C VAL A 190 9.81 -8.37 3.36
N ILE A 191 9.48 -7.75 4.48
CA ILE A 191 8.12 -7.42 4.87
C ILE A 191 7.95 -5.90 4.85
N ALA A 192 7.00 -5.38 4.07
CA ALA A 192 6.61 -3.98 4.09
C ALA A 192 5.25 -3.83 4.79
N ARG A 193 5.24 -3.28 6.00
CA ARG A 193 4.03 -2.98 6.77
C ARG A 193 3.46 -1.65 6.28
N LEU A 194 2.55 -1.73 5.30
CA LEU A 194 1.95 -0.55 4.68
C LEU A 194 0.92 0.09 5.60
N PHE A 195 1.05 1.39 5.80
CA PHE A 195 0.08 2.26 6.46
C PHE A 195 -0.81 2.99 5.44
N ALA A 196 -1.57 4.00 5.87
CA ALA A 196 -2.44 4.71 4.95
C ALA A 196 -1.64 5.51 3.92
N PHE A 197 -2.11 5.49 2.69
CA PHE A 197 -1.53 6.22 1.57
C PHE A 197 -2.65 6.81 0.69
N GLY A 198 -2.31 7.75 -0.17
CA GLY A 198 -3.17 8.25 -1.22
C GLY A 198 -2.51 8.07 -2.59
N SER A 199 -3.30 7.72 -3.61
CA SER A 199 -2.85 7.67 -4.99
C SER A 199 -4.01 7.92 -5.95
N VAL A 200 -3.72 8.25 -7.18
CA VAL A 200 -4.72 8.41 -8.26
C VAL A 200 -5.56 7.13 -8.47
N HIS A 201 -5.05 5.97 -8.06
CA HIS A 201 -5.73 4.68 -8.16
C HIS A 201 -6.52 4.29 -6.92
N MET A 202 -6.51 5.13 -5.87
CA MET A 202 -7.29 4.88 -4.68
C MET A 202 -8.79 4.96 -4.97
N PRO A 203 -9.60 3.99 -4.49
CA PRO A 203 -11.05 4.11 -4.57
C PRO A 203 -11.57 5.32 -3.80
N ARG A 204 -12.42 6.12 -4.47
CA ARG A 204 -13.09 7.29 -3.86
C ARG A 204 -14.45 6.88 -3.31
N ASP A 205 -14.44 6.02 -2.31
CA ASP A 205 -15.65 5.49 -1.66
C ASP A 205 -15.49 5.47 -0.13
N ASP A 206 -16.52 5.01 0.57
CA ASP A 206 -16.59 5.06 2.05
C ASP A 206 -15.60 4.13 2.77
N ARG A 207 -14.84 3.33 2.03
CA ARG A 207 -13.81 2.45 2.61
C ARG A 207 -12.62 3.21 3.19
N TYR A 208 -12.31 4.36 2.59
CA TYR A 208 -11.13 5.16 2.94
C TYR A 208 -11.52 6.62 3.14
N ALA A 209 -11.24 7.16 4.32
CA ALA A 209 -11.61 8.53 4.67
C ALA A 209 -11.13 9.56 3.63
N LEU A 210 -9.86 9.49 3.21
CA LEU A 210 -9.33 10.39 2.19
C LEU A 210 -10.10 10.27 0.86
N GLY A 211 -10.35 9.04 0.41
CA GLY A 211 -11.10 8.78 -0.84
C GLY A 211 -12.54 9.31 -0.77
N SER A 212 -13.24 9.10 0.37
CA SER A 212 -14.61 9.61 0.54
C SER A 212 -14.66 11.13 0.59
N PHE A 213 -13.71 11.78 1.28
CA PHE A 213 -13.66 13.25 1.36
C PHE A 213 -13.37 13.88 0.00
N VAL A 214 -12.44 13.32 -0.77
CA VAL A 214 -12.17 13.78 -2.14
C VAL A 214 -13.39 13.58 -3.05
N ARG A 215 -14.08 12.43 -2.96
CA ARG A 215 -15.34 12.21 -3.69
C ARG A 215 -16.37 13.29 -3.34
N ASP A 216 -16.58 13.55 -2.05
CA ASP A 216 -17.56 14.51 -1.58
C ASP A 216 -17.17 15.94 -2.00
N ALA A 217 -15.88 16.29 -1.97
CA ALA A 217 -15.37 17.58 -2.42
C ALA A 217 -15.56 17.82 -3.93
N LEU A 218 -15.45 16.75 -4.74
CA LEU A 218 -15.57 16.81 -6.20
C LEU A 218 -17.00 16.54 -6.71
N ALA A 219 -17.95 16.20 -5.83
CA ALA A 219 -19.33 15.92 -6.23
C ALA A 219 -20.03 17.20 -6.74
N ASP A 220 -21.04 17.03 -7.60
CA ASP A 220 -21.89 18.15 -8.02
C ASP A 220 -22.77 18.68 -6.86
N GLY A 221 -23.11 19.98 -6.91
CA GLY A 221 -23.96 20.64 -5.92
C GLY A 221 -23.25 20.98 -4.60
N ASP A 222 -24.01 21.35 -3.57
CA ASP A 222 -23.49 21.91 -2.29
C ASP A 222 -23.46 20.87 -1.15
N ARG A 223 -23.33 19.59 -1.46
CA ARG A 223 -23.25 18.56 -0.42
C ARG A 223 -22.01 18.79 0.46
N PRO A 224 -22.14 18.69 1.80
CA PRO A 224 -20.99 18.81 2.68
C PRO A 224 -20.05 17.62 2.55
N ILE A 225 -18.81 17.80 2.96
CA ILE A 225 -17.87 16.72 3.21
C ILE A 225 -18.23 16.09 4.55
N GLU A 226 -18.58 14.80 4.55
CA GLU A 226 -19.09 14.13 5.75
C GLU A 226 -18.01 13.34 6.47
N VAL A 227 -17.81 13.62 7.76
CA VAL A 227 -16.99 12.84 8.67
C VAL A 227 -17.92 11.93 9.48
N ALA A 228 -17.93 10.64 9.17
CA ALA A 228 -18.86 9.65 9.76
C ALA A 228 -18.66 9.46 11.27
N GLY A 229 -17.43 9.51 11.78
CA GLY A 229 -17.07 9.42 13.21
C GLY A 229 -17.00 10.80 13.87
N ASP A 230 -16.38 10.85 15.05
CA ASP A 230 -16.14 12.09 15.81
C ASP A 230 -15.00 12.96 15.24
N GLY A 231 -14.31 12.48 14.22
CA GLY A 231 -13.20 13.17 13.58
C GLY A 231 -11.88 13.18 14.38
N LEU A 232 -11.83 12.59 15.57
CA LEU A 232 -10.67 12.66 16.46
C LEU A 232 -9.63 11.58 16.20
N ALA A 233 -9.95 10.53 15.43
CA ALA A 233 -8.98 9.50 15.04
C ALA A 233 -7.81 10.13 14.28
N VAL A 234 -6.58 9.67 14.57
CA VAL A 234 -5.34 10.19 14.00
C VAL A 234 -4.76 9.18 13.02
N ARG A 235 -4.42 9.64 11.83
CA ARG A 235 -3.78 8.87 10.76
C ARG A 235 -2.61 9.66 10.20
N SER A 236 -1.88 9.04 9.29
CA SER A 236 -0.92 9.73 8.41
C SER A 236 -1.11 9.19 6.99
N TYR A 237 -0.73 9.95 5.98
CA TYR A 237 -0.97 9.57 4.59
C TYR A 237 0.30 9.76 3.77
N LEU A 238 0.80 8.67 3.18
CA LEU A 238 1.94 8.69 2.28
C LEU A 238 1.47 8.90 0.84
N GLY A 239 2.19 9.65 0.02
CA GLY A 239 1.92 9.77 -1.41
C GLY A 239 2.13 8.44 -2.14
N GLY A 240 1.35 8.21 -3.20
CA GLY A 240 1.40 6.95 -3.94
C GLY A 240 2.76 6.67 -4.55
N ASN A 241 3.39 7.71 -5.11
CA ASN A 241 4.73 7.58 -5.66
C ASN A 241 5.78 7.22 -4.61
N ASP A 242 5.72 7.87 -3.43
CA ASP A 242 6.62 7.58 -2.32
C ASP A 242 6.39 6.18 -1.75
N MET A 243 5.13 5.73 -1.69
CA MET A 243 4.76 4.35 -1.32
C MET A 243 5.40 3.34 -2.27
N ALA A 244 5.26 3.53 -3.57
CA ALA A 244 5.85 2.63 -4.56
C ALA A 244 7.38 2.63 -4.50
N HIS A 245 8.00 3.82 -4.36
CA HIS A 245 9.44 3.95 -4.16
C HIS A 245 9.90 3.19 -2.91
N ALA A 246 9.22 3.34 -1.77
CA ALA A 246 9.55 2.65 -0.54
C ALA A 246 9.40 1.11 -0.65
N LEU A 247 8.36 0.62 -1.34
CA LEU A 247 8.19 -0.81 -1.58
C LEU A 247 9.31 -1.39 -2.45
N VAL A 248 9.71 -0.69 -3.51
CA VAL A 248 10.84 -1.14 -4.37
C VAL A 248 12.17 -1.02 -3.62
N THR A 249 12.37 0.02 -2.80
CA THR A 249 13.53 0.13 -1.90
C THR A 249 13.60 -1.04 -0.92
N ALA A 250 12.48 -1.37 -0.28
CA ALA A 250 12.42 -2.54 0.61
C ALA A 250 12.74 -3.85 -0.14
N LEU A 251 12.20 -4.03 -1.36
CA LEU A 251 12.51 -5.20 -2.19
C LEU A 251 14.00 -5.28 -2.50
N THR A 252 14.64 -4.18 -2.93
CA THR A 252 16.00 -4.20 -3.49
C THR A 252 17.09 -4.09 -2.43
N ALA A 253 16.87 -3.30 -1.38
CA ALA A 253 17.86 -2.97 -0.35
C ALA A 253 17.51 -3.50 1.04
N GLY A 254 16.27 -3.95 1.28
CA GLY A 254 15.85 -4.46 2.58
C GLY A 254 16.64 -5.69 3.01
N ARG A 255 16.94 -5.78 4.30
CA ARG A 255 17.63 -6.94 4.89
C ARG A 255 16.69 -8.16 4.87
N PRO A 256 17.14 -9.34 4.39
CA PRO A 256 16.36 -10.56 4.45
C PRO A 256 15.84 -10.86 5.88
N GLY A 257 14.59 -11.25 5.99
CA GLY A 257 13.92 -11.52 7.26
C GLY A 257 13.49 -10.28 8.05
N ALA A 258 13.72 -9.06 7.54
CA ALA A 258 13.35 -7.83 8.23
C ALA A 258 11.97 -7.30 7.80
N ALA A 259 11.32 -6.55 8.70
CA ALA A 259 10.14 -5.76 8.43
C ALA A 259 10.49 -4.27 8.37
N TYR A 260 9.74 -3.52 7.56
CA TYR A 260 9.85 -2.08 7.40
C TYR A 260 8.47 -1.46 7.38
N ASN A 261 8.24 -0.42 8.16
CA ASN A 261 7.05 0.38 8.04
C ASN A 261 7.12 1.24 6.78
N VAL A 262 6.04 1.23 6.00
CA VAL A 262 5.87 2.07 4.82
C VAL A 262 4.67 2.97 5.04
N GLY A 263 4.90 4.25 5.25
CA GLY A 263 3.89 5.23 5.59
C GLY A 263 4.49 6.63 5.72
N SER A 264 3.68 7.57 6.19
CA SER A 264 4.12 8.89 6.63
C SER A 264 4.10 8.94 8.16
N ASP A 265 5.03 9.62 8.78
CA ASP A 265 5.07 9.91 10.21
C ASP A 265 4.37 11.24 10.59
N GLU A 266 3.83 11.98 9.60
CA GLU A 266 3.09 13.23 9.82
C GLU A 266 1.63 12.95 10.22
N PRO A 267 1.25 13.16 11.49
CA PRO A 267 -0.09 12.84 11.95
C PRO A 267 -1.11 13.91 11.57
N VAL A 268 -2.29 13.48 11.16
CA VAL A 268 -3.45 14.34 10.93
C VAL A 268 -4.70 13.71 11.55
N THR A 269 -5.57 14.52 12.18
CA THR A 269 -6.89 14.02 12.60
C THR A 269 -7.80 13.87 11.39
N ILE A 270 -8.77 12.96 11.46
CA ILE A 270 -9.72 12.75 10.36
C ILE A 270 -10.52 14.04 10.07
N ARG A 271 -10.84 14.83 11.12
CA ARG A 271 -11.48 16.14 10.92
C ARG A 271 -10.55 17.11 10.19
N ALA A 272 -9.31 17.28 10.64
CA ALA A 272 -8.34 18.17 9.99
C ALA A 272 -8.05 17.75 8.54
N LEU A 273 -8.04 16.42 8.25
CA LEU A 273 -7.95 15.92 6.89
C LEU A 273 -9.14 16.38 6.03
N ALA A 274 -10.37 16.24 6.55
CA ALA A 274 -11.57 16.67 5.82
C ALA A 274 -11.55 18.19 5.56
N GLU A 275 -11.16 18.99 6.56
CA GLU A 275 -10.99 20.43 6.43
C GLU A 275 -9.93 20.78 5.38
N ARG A 276 -8.80 20.08 5.36
CA ARG A 276 -7.73 20.29 4.37
C ARG A 276 -8.17 19.91 2.95
N VAL A 277 -8.92 18.81 2.78
CA VAL A 277 -9.52 18.44 1.48
C VAL A 277 -10.50 19.51 1.01
N ARG A 278 -11.37 20.04 1.90
CA ARG A 278 -12.26 21.15 1.60
C ARG A 278 -11.46 22.37 1.13
N ASP A 279 -10.51 22.83 1.92
CA ASP A 279 -9.74 24.05 1.63
C ASP A 279 -9.00 23.94 0.30
N ARG A 280 -8.54 22.72 -0.06
CA ARG A 280 -7.80 22.47 -1.29
C ARG A 280 -8.69 22.36 -2.53
N LEU A 281 -9.83 21.65 -2.43
CA LEU A 281 -10.61 21.23 -3.59
C LEU A 281 -11.97 21.96 -3.70
N SER A 282 -12.56 22.41 -2.59
CA SER A 282 -13.91 22.99 -2.58
C SER A 282 -14.13 23.90 -1.37
N PRO A 283 -13.45 25.08 -1.30
CA PRO A 283 -13.43 25.93 -0.12
C PRO A 283 -14.83 26.47 0.30
N GLN A 284 -15.81 26.43 -0.60
CA GLN A 284 -17.18 26.83 -0.34
C GLN A 284 -18.04 25.79 0.40
N ARG A 285 -17.54 24.55 0.54
CA ARG A 285 -18.31 23.46 1.18
C ARG A 285 -18.14 23.45 2.69
N ASP A 286 -19.15 22.97 3.38
CA ASP A 286 -19.07 22.70 4.81
C ASP A 286 -18.43 21.32 5.07
N VAL A 287 -17.75 21.19 6.22
CA VAL A 287 -17.35 19.91 6.79
C VAL A 287 -18.28 19.58 7.95
N VAL A 288 -19.00 18.45 7.85
CA VAL A 288 -19.99 18.05 8.84
C VAL A 288 -19.53 16.77 9.55
N VAL A 289 -19.31 16.87 10.87
CA VAL A 289 -18.99 15.74 11.74
C VAL A 289 -20.29 15.10 12.23
N ARG A 290 -20.55 13.84 11.87
CA ARG A 290 -21.79 13.11 12.15
C ARG A 290 -21.75 12.34 13.47
N GLY A 291 -20.56 11.84 13.87
CA GLY A 291 -20.41 11.06 15.10
C GLY A 291 -20.37 11.91 16.35
N ALA A 292 -20.97 11.42 17.44
CA ALA A 292 -20.76 12.02 18.76
C ALA A 292 -19.33 11.72 19.25
N ALA A 293 -18.78 12.62 20.06
CA ALA A 293 -17.49 12.36 20.70
C ALA A 293 -17.58 11.06 21.52
N GLY A 294 -16.77 10.09 21.13
CA GLY A 294 -16.68 8.81 21.84
C GLY A 294 -16.02 8.94 23.22
N ASN A 295 -15.85 7.86 23.93
CA ASN A 295 -15.31 7.79 25.30
C ASN A 295 -13.86 8.28 25.47
N GLY A 296 -13.39 9.20 24.62
CA GLY A 296 -12.11 9.88 24.76
C GLY A 296 -10.88 9.11 24.31
N GLN A 297 -11.01 7.86 23.90
CA GLN A 297 -9.88 7.06 23.40
C GLN A 297 -9.69 7.35 21.90
N ARG A 298 -8.73 8.22 21.59
CA ARG A 298 -8.39 8.57 20.20
C ARG A 298 -7.69 7.38 19.53
N SER A 299 -8.32 6.77 18.54
CA SER A 299 -7.67 5.77 17.70
C SER A 299 -6.52 6.43 16.94
N ARG A 300 -5.29 5.99 17.18
CA ARG A 300 -4.09 6.44 16.48
C ARG A 300 -3.54 5.32 15.62
N TYR A 301 -3.00 5.65 14.45
CA TYR A 301 -2.40 4.70 13.53
C TYR A 301 -1.36 5.44 12.68
N VAL A 302 -0.16 5.59 13.22
CA VAL A 302 0.94 6.38 12.64
C VAL A 302 2.22 5.59 12.81
N PRO A 303 2.98 5.29 11.73
CA PRO A 303 4.26 4.59 11.81
C PRO A 303 5.39 5.48 12.27
N ASP A 304 6.41 4.88 12.82
CA ASP A 304 7.79 5.33 12.74
C ASP A 304 8.35 4.80 11.42
N VAL A 305 9.08 5.62 10.69
CA VAL A 305 9.59 5.29 9.34
C VAL A 305 11.11 5.33 9.24
N ASP A 306 11.82 5.48 10.35
CA ASP A 306 13.28 5.64 10.37
C ASP A 306 14.01 4.50 9.67
N HIS A 307 13.54 3.26 9.82
CA HIS A 307 14.19 2.11 9.19
C HIS A 307 14.10 2.13 7.66
N ILE A 308 12.95 2.49 7.08
CA ILE A 308 12.82 2.55 5.62
C ILE A 308 13.51 3.80 5.05
N VAL A 309 13.51 4.90 5.80
CA VAL A 309 14.25 6.13 5.48
C VAL A 309 15.76 5.87 5.46
N ALA A 310 16.29 5.09 6.41
CA ALA A 310 17.69 4.68 6.43
C ALA A 310 18.11 3.86 5.19
N LEU A 311 17.17 3.18 4.51
CA LEU A 311 17.40 2.53 3.23
C LEU A 311 17.34 3.50 2.03
N GLY A 312 17.00 4.77 2.26
CA GLY A 312 16.92 5.81 1.23
C GLY A 312 15.51 6.16 0.76
N ALA A 313 14.46 5.53 1.31
CA ALA A 313 13.07 5.83 0.96
C ALA A 313 12.52 7.02 1.79
N VAL A 314 12.99 8.21 1.49
CA VAL A 314 12.52 9.45 2.12
C VAL A 314 11.27 9.94 1.37
N SER A 315 10.18 10.22 2.10
CA SER A 315 8.97 10.85 1.53
C SER A 315 9.31 12.24 0.96
N GLN A 316 8.75 12.54 -0.20
CA GLN A 316 8.91 13.84 -0.87
C GLN A 316 7.57 14.57 -1.05
N THR A 317 6.47 13.90 -0.75
CA THR A 317 5.10 14.35 -1.01
C THR A 317 4.48 14.80 0.29
N ASP A 318 4.04 16.05 0.37
CA ASP A 318 3.25 16.58 1.48
C ASP A 318 1.76 16.18 1.35
N LEU A 319 0.98 16.42 2.40
CA LEU A 319 -0.43 16.01 2.43
C LEU A 319 -1.28 16.72 1.35
N ASP A 320 -0.97 17.95 0.97
CA ASP A 320 -1.71 18.66 -0.09
C ASP A 320 -1.49 18.01 -1.43
N SER A 321 -0.25 17.64 -1.74
CA SER A 321 0.11 16.89 -2.95
C SER A 321 -0.55 15.50 -2.96
N VAL A 322 -0.65 14.83 -1.80
CA VAL A 322 -1.39 13.56 -1.68
C VAL A 322 -2.89 13.74 -1.99
N ILE A 323 -3.50 14.84 -1.51
CA ILE A 323 -4.90 15.17 -1.82
C ILE A 323 -5.08 15.41 -3.33
N ASP A 324 -4.18 16.18 -3.95
CA ASP A 324 -4.19 16.44 -5.40
C ASP A 324 -4.06 15.14 -6.20
N GLU A 325 -3.14 14.26 -5.81
CA GLU A 325 -2.95 12.95 -6.46
C GLU A 325 -4.24 12.11 -6.40
N VAL A 326 -4.88 12.02 -5.24
CA VAL A 326 -6.17 11.30 -5.09
C VAL A 326 -7.28 11.98 -5.88
N ALA A 327 -7.28 13.31 -5.97
CA ALA A 327 -8.26 14.06 -6.78
C ALA A 327 -8.03 13.91 -8.29
N GLY A 328 -6.84 13.46 -8.71
CA GLY A 328 -6.45 13.41 -10.12
C GLY A 328 -6.15 14.80 -10.69
N VAL A 329 -5.79 15.74 -9.85
CA VAL A 329 -5.30 17.07 -10.24
C VAL A 329 -3.81 16.94 -10.53
N THR A 330 -3.43 17.13 -11.79
CA THR A 330 -2.01 17.15 -12.18
C THR A 330 -1.45 18.53 -11.80
N THR A 331 -0.48 18.57 -10.89
CA THR A 331 0.31 19.77 -10.58
C THR A 331 1.47 19.93 -11.55
#